data_27afe5cc92b499d1c896bb5be12eb78f
#
_entry.id   27afe5cc92b499d1c896bb5be12eb78f
#
_cell.length_a   1.000
_cell.length_b   1.000
_cell.length_c   1.000
_cell.angle_alpha   90.00
_cell.angle_beta   90.00
_cell.angle_gamma   90.00
#
_symmetry.space_group_name_H-M   'P 1'
#
loop_
_entity.id
_entity.type
_entity.pdbx_description
1 polymer ?
#
loop_
_entity_poly.entity_id
_entity_poly.type
_entity_poly.pdbx_seq_one_letter_code
_entity_poly.pdbx_strand_id
1 'polypeptide(L)'
;MKMNKMSIKIALRQYRDKLNYFFRIRDIKFLREKIAPIQGTHVSVLSMNCFGGHLYQDFKIPYESPTAGLFFFADDFCSILENIDVLRREIVFIPKSKWRLANDKMPFRTHPYPIGCFKGTDIEIHFLHYFTEEEALDKWMRRMERFNFNHFLVIGFQQNECTKETIERFDAIDIPNKLFFTNWDMPLKHAVYIPEFKDKYSSPDPYKYTNIYYRYLIDYLKKNPLV
;
A
#
# COMPACT_ATOMS: atom_id res chain seq x y z
N MET A 1 -19.75 -3.99 45.58
CA MET A 1 -19.54 -5.01 44.50
C MET A 1 -18.20 -4.72 43.82
N LYS A 2 -17.15 -5.48 44.15
CA LYS A 2 -15.81 -5.24 43.55
C LYS A 2 -15.79 -5.81 42.13
N MET A 3 -15.70 -4.95 41.13
CA MET A 3 -15.50 -5.37 39.73
C MET A 3 -14.22 -6.21 39.64
N ASN A 4 -14.31 -7.38 39.03
CA ASN A 4 -13.17 -8.28 38.80
C ASN A 4 -12.18 -7.62 37.81
N LYS A 5 -10.88 -7.75 38.06
CA LYS A 5 -9.79 -7.20 37.19
C LYS A 5 -9.98 -7.57 35.71
N MET A 6 -10.59 -8.73 35.44
CA MET A 6 -10.89 -9.18 34.08
C MET A 6 -11.99 -8.34 33.42
N SER A 7 -13.05 -7.99 34.17
CA SER A 7 -14.14 -7.13 33.68
C SER A 7 -13.67 -5.72 33.36
N ILE A 8 -12.75 -5.18 34.16
CA ILE A 8 -12.13 -3.87 33.92
C ILE A 8 -11.29 -3.88 32.64
N LYS A 9 -10.48 -4.93 32.42
CA LYS A 9 -9.69 -5.06 31.19
C LYS A 9 -10.56 -5.16 29.95
N ILE A 10 -11.67 -5.88 30.01
CA ILE A 10 -12.64 -6.01 28.91
C ILE A 10 -13.29 -4.65 28.61
N ALA A 11 -13.75 -3.94 29.65
CA ALA A 11 -14.36 -2.62 29.48
C ALA A 11 -13.38 -1.59 28.89
N LEU A 12 -12.13 -1.57 29.36
CA LEU A 12 -11.08 -0.70 28.81
C LEU A 12 -10.75 -1.03 27.36
N ARG A 13 -10.72 -2.33 27.01
CA ARG A 13 -10.53 -2.75 25.61
C ARG A 13 -11.67 -2.27 24.72
N GLN A 14 -12.92 -2.51 25.13
CA GLN A 14 -14.11 -2.07 24.38
C GLN A 14 -14.15 -0.54 24.22
N TYR A 15 -13.80 0.23 25.26
CA TYR A 15 -13.72 1.68 25.20
C TYR A 15 -12.66 2.15 24.23
N ARG A 16 -11.45 1.56 24.29
CA ARG A 16 -10.37 1.84 23.34
C ARG A 16 -10.78 1.51 21.90
N ASP A 17 -11.46 0.38 21.69
CA ASP A 17 -11.90 -0.05 20.36
C ASP A 17 -12.96 0.91 19.79
N LYS A 18 -13.86 1.44 20.63
CA LYS A 18 -14.82 2.49 20.24
C LYS A 18 -14.14 3.82 19.90
N LEU A 19 -13.15 4.23 20.68
CA LEU A 19 -12.37 5.44 20.38
C LEU A 19 -11.60 5.30 19.08
N ASN A 20 -10.93 4.16 18.87
CA ASN A 20 -10.21 3.87 17.63
C ASN A 20 -11.13 3.88 16.42
N TYR A 21 -12.34 3.32 16.55
CA TYR A 21 -13.37 3.36 15.52
C TYR A 21 -13.81 4.79 15.18
N PHE A 22 -14.04 5.61 16.19
CA PHE A 22 -14.42 7.02 15.99
C PHE A 22 -13.31 7.82 15.28
N PHE A 23 -12.06 7.68 15.74
CA PHE A 23 -10.92 8.33 15.07
C PHE A 23 -10.75 7.84 13.64
N ARG A 24 -10.91 6.53 13.40
CA ARG A 24 -10.83 5.95 12.06
C ARG A 24 -11.87 6.55 11.11
N ILE A 25 -13.14 6.73 11.55
CA ILE A 25 -14.18 7.36 10.72
C ILE A 25 -13.79 8.79 10.34
N ARG A 26 -13.32 9.59 11.30
CA ARG A 26 -12.87 10.95 11.04
C ARG A 26 -11.72 10.98 10.03
N ASP A 27 -10.74 10.11 10.20
CA ASP A 27 -9.55 10.03 9.34
C ASP A 27 -9.93 9.56 7.93
N ILE A 28 -10.83 8.57 7.81
CA ILE A 28 -11.41 8.12 6.53
C ILE A 28 -12.11 9.28 5.83
N LYS A 29 -12.94 10.05 6.54
CA LYS A 29 -13.65 11.19 5.95
C LYS A 29 -12.65 12.21 5.39
N PHE A 30 -11.64 12.58 6.16
CA PHE A 30 -10.60 13.52 5.73
C PHE A 30 -9.84 13.01 4.48
N LEU A 31 -9.37 11.74 4.52
CA LEU A 31 -8.63 11.14 3.40
C LEU A 31 -9.50 11.04 2.15
N ARG A 32 -10.78 10.68 2.31
CA ARG A 32 -11.72 10.65 1.21
C ARG A 32 -11.90 12.02 0.57
N GLU A 33 -12.02 13.07 1.38
CA GLU A 33 -12.13 14.44 0.87
C GLU A 33 -10.86 14.90 0.11
N LYS A 34 -9.70 14.33 0.43
CA LYS A 34 -8.41 14.69 -0.23
C LYS A 34 -8.06 13.83 -1.45
N ILE A 35 -8.44 12.56 -1.44
CA ILE A 35 -8.04 11.58 -2.45
C ILE A 35 -9.20 11.23 -3.38
N ALA A 36 -10.44 11.14 -2.87
CA ALA A 36 -11.61 10.85 -3.71
C ALA A 36 -11.97 12.06 -4.60
N PRO A 37 -12.63 11.83 -5.72
CA PRO A 37 -12.83 12.82 -6.75
C PRO A 37 -13.55 14.08 -6.24
N ILE A 38 -12.89 15.21 -6.36
CA ILE A 38 -13.48 16.52 -6.26
C ILE A 38 -13.74 17.00 -7.69
N GLN A 39 -15.02 17.14 -8.06
CA GLN A 39 -15.45 17.76 -9.34
C GLN A 39 -14.85 17.11 -10.61
N GLY A 40 -14.85 15.77 -10.70
CA GLY A 40 -14.47 15.08 -11.94
C GLY A 40 -12.97 14.77 -12.10
N THR A 41 -12.12 15.17 -11.16
CA THR A 41 -10.72 14.75 -11.14
C THR A 41 -10.53 13.60 -10.16
N HIS A 42 -10.37 12.39 -10.67
CA HIS A 42 -10.06 11.21 -9.85
C HIS A 42 -8.57 11.15 -9.54
N VAL A 43 -8.20 10.98 -8.26
CA VAL A 43 -6.84 10.64 -7.87
C VAL A 43 -6.75 9.13 -7.68
N SER A 44 -6.05 8.44 -8.56
CA SER A 44 -5.77 7.02 -8.39
C SER A 44 -4.69 6.81 -7.33
N VAL A 45 -4.73 5.69 -6.59
CA VAL A 45 -3.70 5.36 -5.60
C VAL A 45 -2.87 4.18 -6.10
N LEU A 46 -1.61 4.40 -6.43
CA LEU A 46 -0.65 3.36 -6.76
C LEU A 46 0.14 2.99 -5.50
N SER A 47 -0.22 1.87 -4.88
CA SER A 47 0.43 1.41 -3.65
C SER A 47 1.31 0.19 -3.90
N MET A 48 2.48 0.16 -3.24
CA MET A 48 3.41 -0.97 -3.27
C MET A 48 2.81 -2.28 -2.73
N ASN A 49 1.73 -2.19 -1.95
CA ASN A 49 1.04 -3.32 -1.32
C ASN A 49 -0.48 -3.09 -1.25
N CYS A 50 -1.19 -3.92 -0.50
CA CYS A 50 -2.66 -3.85 -0.37
C CYS A 50 -3.23 -2.58 0.26
N PHE A 51 -2.40 -1.64 0.73
CA PHE A 51 -2.86 -0.43 1.43
C PHE A 51 -3.77 0.44 0.57
N GLY A 52 -3.44 0.64 -0.71
CA GLY A 52 -4.31 1.36 -1.64
C GLY A 52 -5.69 0.74 -1.75
N GLY A 53 -5.76 -0.61 -1.78
CA GLY A 53 -7.03 -1.34 -1.74
C GLY A 53 -7.85 -1.07 -0.49
N HIS A 54 -7.21 -0.96 0.68
CA HIS A 54 -7.89 -0.62 1.93
C HIS A 54 -8.45 0.80 1.93
N LEU A 55 -7.74 1.77 1.34
CA LEU A 55 -8.27 3.13 1.18
C LEU A 55 -9.59 3.13 0.38
N TYR A 56 -9.63 2.43 -0.76
CA TYR A 56 -10.85 2.33 -1.57
C TYR A 56 -11.99 1.63 -0.82
N GLN A 57 -11.71 0.57 -0.06
CA GLN A 57 -12.72 -0.09 0.78
C GLN A 57 -13.26 0.83 1.85
N ASP A 58 -12.39 1.55 2.57
CA ASP A 58 -12.78 2.48 3.61
C ASP A 58 -13.55 3.69 3.05
N PHE A 59 -13.21 4.13 1.84
CA PHE A 59 -13.94 5.19 1.13
C PHE A 59 -15.27 4.72 0.54
N LYS A 60 -15.50 3.41 0.45
CA LYS A 60 -16.67 2.79 -0.17
C LYS A 60 -16.86 3.22 -1.63
N ILE A 61 -15.78 3.24 -2.38
CA ILE A 61 -15.74 3.55 -3.81
C ILE A 61 -15.10 2.39 -4.60
N PRO A 62 -15.36 2.29 -5.91
CA PRO A 62 -14.68 1.30 -6.76
C PRO A 62 -13.16 1.46 -6.71
N TYR A 63 -12.45 0.35 -6.89
CA TYR A 63 -10.99 0.40 -7.03
C TYR A 63 -10.61 1.11 -8.33
N GLU A 64 -9.85 2.20 -8.21
CA GLU A 64 -9.32 2.99 -9.33
C GLU A 64 -7.80 2.78 -9.45
N SER A 65 -7.34 1.61 -9.05
CA SER A 65 -5.95 1.21 -9.10
C SER A 65 -5.83 -0.28 -9.38
N PRO A 66 -4.89 -0.71 -10.23
CA PRO A 66 -4.64 -2.12 -10.48
C PRO A 66 -4.00 -2.80 -9.26
N THR A 67 -3.35 -2.05 -8.36
CA THR A 67 -2.52 -2.60 -7.27
C THR A 67 -3.30 -3.08 -6.04
N ALA A 68 -4.62 -3.25 -6.13
CA ALA A 68 -5.42 -3.79 -5.04
C ALA A 68 -5.31 -5.31 -4.95
N GLY A 69 -4.97 -5.84 -3.76
CA GLY A 69 -4.88 -7.29 -3.51
C GLY A 69 -3.57 -7.93 -3.96
N LEU A 70 -2.54 -7.14 -4.18
CA LEU A 70 -1.22 -7.57 -4.61
C LEU A 70 -0.11 -6.79 -3.90
N PHE A 71 1.13 -7.18 -4.13
CA PHE A 71 2.30 -6.41 -3.68
C PHE A 71 3.44 -6.49 -4.70
N PHE A 72 4.39 -5.58 -4.55
CA PHE A 72 5.68 -5.55 -5.25
C PHE A 72 6.83 -5.67 -4.25
N PHE A 73 7.96 -6.17 -4.71
CA PHE A 73 9.22 -5.93 -4.03
C PHE A 73 9.65 -4.47 -4.23
N ALA A 74 10.39 -3.93 -3.28
CA ALA A 74 10.66 -2.50 -3.24
C ALA A 74 11.41 -1.99 -4.47
N ASP A 75 12.39 -2.74 -4.97
CA ASP A 75 13.13 -2.38 -6.19
C ASP A 75 12.27 -2.50 -7.46
N ASP A 76 11.41 -3.54 -7.55
CA ASP A 76 10.45 -3.66 -8.66
C ASP A 76 9.48 -2.49 -8.67
N PHE A 77 9.03 -2.04 -7.49
CA PHE A 77 8.15 -0.88 -7.39
C PHE A 77 8.84 0.40 -7.86
N CYS A 78 10.10 0.64 -7.49
CA CYS A 78 10.89 1.77 -8.03
C CYS A 78 11.03 1.68 -9.55
N SER A 79 11.31 0.48 -10.09
CA SER A 79 11.44 0.28 -11.54
C SER A 79 10.13 0.57 -12.29
N ILE A 80 8.96 0.27 -11.69
CA ILE A 80 7.65 0.69 -12.23
C ILE A 80 7.54 2.21 -12.25
N LEU A 81 7.95 2.88 -11.18
CA LEU A 81 7.80 4.33 -11.07
C LEU A 81 8.74 5.11 -11.99
N GLU A 82 9.93 4.58 -12.28
CA GLU A 82 10.87 5.14 -13.25
C GLU A 82 10.34 5.06 -14.70
N ASN A 83 9.47 4.10 -14.98
CA ASN A 83 8.80 3.94 -16.27
C ASN A 83 7.35 3.49 -16.04
N ILE A 84 6.49 4.42 -15.68
CA ILE A 84 5.08 4.13 -15.33
C ILE A 84 4.30 3.44 -16.45
N ASP A 85 4.70 3.62 -17.71
CA ASP A 85 4.06 2.95 -18.85
C ASP A 85 4.29 1.43 -18.87
N VAL A 86 5.20 0.91 -18.06
CA VAL A 86 5.36 -0.54 -17.87
C VAL A 86 4.07 -1.18 -17.39
N LEU A 87 3.24 -0.49 -16.61
CA LEU A 87 1.94 -0.96 -16.15
C LEU A 87 0.97 -1.30 -17.29
N ARG A 88 1.19 -0.77 -18.49
CA ARG A 88 0.37 -1.04 -19.71
C ARG A 88 0.81 -2.27 -20.47
N ARG A 89 1.95 -2.87 -20.09
CA ARG A 89 2.46 -4.05 -20.77
C ARG A 89 1.65 -5.29 -20.43
N GLU A 90 1.69 -6.27 -21.32
CA GLU A 90 1.17 -7.61 -21.08
C GLU A 90 1.83 -8.24 -19.86
N ILE A 91 1.06 -8.93 -19.03
CA ILE A 91 1.55 -9.71 -17.89
C ILE A 91 1.72 -11.16 -18.34
N VAL A 92 2.90 -11.70 -18.12
CA VAL A 92 3.24 -13.10 -18.32
C VAL A 92 3.42 -13.74 -16.94
N PHE A 93 2.69 -14.82 -16.67
CA PHE A 93 2.83 -15.52 -15.40
C PHE A 93 4.06 -16.42 -15.38
N ILE A 94 4.74 -16.47 -14.22
CA ILE A 94 5.97 -17.20 -14.02
C ILE A 94 5.82 -18.17 -12.83
N PRO A 95 6.41 -19.39 -12.92
CA PRO A 95 6.24 -20.41 -11.89
C PRO A 95 7.03 -20.17 -10.62
N LYS A 96 8.04 -19.29 -10.69
CA LYS A 96 8.95 -19.01 -9.57
C LYS A 96 9.43 -17.57 -9.63
N SER A 97 9.45 -16.91 -8.46
CA SER A 97 9.95 -15.56 -8.30
C SER A 97 11.48 -15.48 -8.40
N LYS A 98 12.01 -14.37 -8.91
CA LYS A 98 13.44 -14.01 -8.74
C LYS A 98 13.76 -13.71 -7.27
N TRP A 99 12.78 -13.30 -6.48
CA TRP A 99 12.93 -12.94 -5.08
C TRP A 99 12.92 -14.17 -4.18
N ARG A 100 14.06 -14.44 -3.53
CA ARG A 100 14.20 -15.58 -2.63
C ARG A 100 13.15 -15.57 -1.52
N LEU A 101 12.91 -14.40 -0.91
CA LEU A 101 11.94 -14.25 0.17
C LEU A 101 10.52 -14.68 -0.23
N ALA A 102 10.10 -14.44 -1.48
CA ALA A 102 8.81 -14.90 -1.98
C ALA A 102 8.75 -16.42 -2.05
N ASN A 103 9.78 -17.05 -2.62
CA ASN A 103 9.87 -18.50 -2.76
C ASN A 103 9.93 -19.19 -1.40
N ASP A 104 10.72 -18.67 -0.44
CA ASP A 104 10.87 -19.23 0.90
C ASP A 104 9.56 -19.18 1.71
N LYS A 105 8.72 -18.18 1.48
CA LYS A 105 7.42 -18.01 2.17
C LYS A 105 6.26 -18.76 1.50
N MET A 106 6.35 -19.07 0.21
CA MET A 106 5.26 -19.67 -0.55
C MET A 106 4.73 -20.98 0.06
N PRO A 107 5.58 -21.94 0.52
CA PRO A 107 5.13 -23.20 1.11
C PRO A 107 4.35 -23.05 2.42
N PHE A 108 4.52 -21.94 3.12
CA PHE A 108 3.86 -21.68 4.41
C PHE A 108 2.56 -20.87 4.26
N ARG A 109 2.14 -20.58 3.04
CA ARG A 109 0.88 -19.89 2.79
C ARG A 109 -0.28 -20.86 2.78
N THR A 110 -1.45 -20.38 3.14
CA THR A 110 -2.70 -21.15 3.10
C THR A 110 -3.01 -21.62 1.66
N HIS A 111 -2.61 -20.80 0.68
CA HIS A 111 -2.68 -21.14 -0.75
C HIS A 111 -1.55 -20.40 -1.48
N PRO A 112 -0.98 -20.98 -2.54
CA PRO A 112 -0.09 -20.27 -3.44
C PRO A 112 -0.88 -19.15 -4.15
N TYR A 113 -0.17 -18.14 -4.64
CA TYR A 113 -0.75 -17.06 -5.43
C TYR A 113 0.01 -16.91 -6.77
N PRO A 114 -0.64 -16.38 -7.82
CA PRO A 114 0.01 -16.14 -9.10
C PRO A 114 1.13 -15.09 -8.99
N ILE A 115 2.23 -15.31 -9.70
CA ILE A 115 3.31 -14.34 -9.86
C ILE A 115 3.34 -13.94 -11.34
N GLY A 116 3.10 -12.67 -11.62
CA GLY A 116 3.22 -12.10 -12.96
C GLY A 116 4.54 -11.36 -13.15
N CYS A 117 4.92 -11.19 -14.41
CA CYS A 117 6.04 -10.35 -14.83
C CYS A 117 5.57 -9.49 -16.01
N PHE A 118 5.93 -8.22 -16.05
CA PHE A 118 5.65 -7.40 -17.22
C PHE A 118 6.51 -7.86 -18.40
N LYS A 119 5.89 -8.18 -19.52
CA LYS A 119 6.53 -8.73 -20.71
C LYS A 119 7.72 -7.88 -21.18
N GLY A 120 8.85 -8.52 -21.35
CA GLY A 120 10.11 -7.87 -21.76
C GLY A 120 10.81 -7.11 -20.65
N THR A 121 10.47 -7.40 -19.39
CA THR A 121 11.15 -6.91 -18.19
C THR A 121 11.38 -8.07 -17.21
N ASP A 122 12.06 -7.79 -16.11
CA ASP A 122 12.18 -8.67 -14.95
C ASP A 122 11.36 -8.17 -13.74
N ILE A 123 10.46 -7.21 -13.94
CA ILE A 123 9.63 -6.59 -12.90
C ILE A 123 8.47 -7.52 -12.55
N GLU A 124 8.44 -8.00 -11.31
CA GLU A 124 7.44 -8.95 -10.84
C GLU A 124 6.26 -8.29 -10.14
N ILE A 125 5.08 -8.93 -10.28
CA ILE A 125 3.85 -8.63 -9.57
C ILE A 125 3.42 -9.86 -8.77
N HIS A 126 3.20 -9.70 -7.47
CA HIS A 126 2.77 -10.78 -6.59
C HIS A 126 1.28 -10.64 -6.28
N PHE A 127 0.43 -11.44 -6.90
CA PHE A 127 -1.03 -11.39 -6.80
C PHE A 127 -1.55 -12.08 -5.52
N LEU A 128 -1.18 -11.53 -4.37
CA LEU A 128 -1.30 -12.12 -3.03
C LEU A 128 -2.70 -12.65 -2.67
N HIS A 129 -3.76 -11.97 -3.11
CA HIS A 129 -5.15 -12.27 -2.78
C HIS A 129 -5.94 -12.85 -3.96
N TYR A 130 -5.25 -13.51 -4.90
CA TYR A 130 -5.84 -14.14 -6.08
C TYR A 130 -5.50 -15.62 -6.07
N PHE A 131 -6.47 -16.45 -6.53
CA PHE A 131 -6.30 -17.90 -6.53
C PHE A 131 -5.83 -18.43 -7.88
N THR A 132 -6.15 -17.73 -8.97
CA THR A 132 -5.80 -18.12 -10.33
C THR A 132 -5.19 -16.97 -11.12
N GLU A 133 -4.41 -17.34 -12.15
CA GLU A 133 -3.83 -16.38 -13.10
C GLU A 133 -4.91 -15.61 -13.87
N GLU A 134 -5.97 -16.31 -14.26
CA GLU A 134 -7.11 -15.73 -14.97
C GLU A 134 -7.82 -14.67 -14.11
N GLU A 135 -8.13 -14.99 -12.84
CA GLU A 135 -8.72 -14.02 -11.92
C GLU A 135 -7.83 -12.79 -11.72
N ALA A 136 -6.52 -13.02 -11.56
CA ALA A 136 -5.55 -11.95 -11.36
C ALA A 136 -5.51 -11.01 -12.57
N LEU A 137 -5.44 -11.58 -13.77
CA LEU A 137 -5.39 -10.82 -15.02
C LEU A 137 -6.70 -10.06 -15.28
N ASP A 138 -7.86 -10.69 -15.14
CA ASP A 138 -9.17 -10.04 -15.31
C ASP A 138 -9.31 -8.82 -14.41
N LYS A 139 -9.01 -8.98 -13.11
CA LYS A 139 -9.10 -7.86 -12.16
C LYS A 139 -8.06 -6.77 -12.41
N TRP A 140 -6.85 -7.14 -12.84
CA TRP A 140 -5.82 -6.19 -13.25
C TRP A 140 -6.33 -5.32 -14.41
N MET A 141 -6.76 -5.94 -15.51
CA MET A 141 -7.22 -5.24 -16.72
C MET A 141 -8.37 -4.29 -16.41
N ARG A 142 -9.42 -4.75 -15.75
CA ARG A 142 -10.58 -3.91 -15.38
C ARG A 142 -10.24 -2.73 -14.48
N ARG A 143 -9.21 -2.85 -13.64
CA ARG A 143 -8.77 -1.76 -12.76
C ARG A 143 -7.84 -0.80 -13.49
N MET A 144 -7.02 -1.30 -14.43
CA MET A 144 -6.20 -0.47 -15.30
C MET A 144 -7.04 0.51 -16.14
N GLU A 145 -8.21 0.09 -16.60
CA GLU A 145 -9.15 0.98 -17.34
C GLU A 145 -9.58 2.21 -16.53
N ARG A 146 -9.56 2.11 -15.21
CA ARG A 146 -9.94 3.21 -14.31
C ARG A 146 -8.76 3.98 -13.73
N PHE A 147 -7.54 3.51 -13.97
CA PHE A 147 -6.34 4.16 -13.43
C PHE A 147 -6.06 5.48 -14.15
N ASN A 148 -6.01 6.57 -13.40
CA ASN A 148 -5.70 7.88 -13.93
C ASN A 148 -4.19 8.12 -13.94
N PHE A 149 -3.56 7.93 -15.09
CA PHE A 149 -2.12 8.14 -15.28
C PHE A 149 -1.67 9.60 -15.15
N ASN A 150 -2.60 10.56 -15.28
CA ASN A 150 -2.27 11.97 -15.16
C ASN A 150 -2.37 12.50 -13.74
N HIS A 151 -3.08 11.78 -12.86
CA HIS A 151 -3.29 12.23 -11.49
C HIS A 151 -3.39 11.02 -10.53
N PHE A 152 -2.28 10.66 -9.92
CA PHE A 152 -2.22 9.54 -8.97
C PHE A 152 -1.28 9.84 -7.80
N LEU A 153 -1.58 9.21 -6.67
CA LEU A 153 -0.78 9.22 -5.45
C LEU A 153 -0.02 7.91 -5.33
N VAL A 154 1.29 7.98 -5.18
CA VAL A 154 2.16 6.82 -4.97
C VAL A 154 2.44 6.62 -3.49
N ILE A 155 2.28 5.38 -3.00
CA ILE A 155 2.53 5.03 -1.61
C ILE A 155 3.47 3.81 -1.53
N GLY A 156 4.70 4.06 -1.07
CA GLY A 156 5.71 3.04 -0.79
C GLY A 156 5.76 2.67 0.69
N PHE A 157 6.38 1.53 0.98
CA PHE A 157 6.54 1.00 2.34
C PHE A 157 7.91 0.34 2.49
N GLN A 158 8.55 0.51 3.64
CA GLN A 158 9.74 -0.24 4.00
C GLN A 158 9.41 -1.71 4.26
N GLN A 159 9.11 -2.46 3.20
CA GLN A 159 8.74 -3.87 3.18
C GLN A 159 9.40 -4.56 1.99
N ASN A 160 9.33 -5.88 1.93
CA ASN A 160 9.68 -6.67 0.76
C ASN A 160 11.11 -6.35 0.25
N GLU A 161 12.10 -6.65 1.11
CA GLU A 161 13.54 -6.45 0.85
C GLU A 161 13.94 -4.98 0.57
N CYS A 162 13.19 -4.02 1.11
CA CYS A 162 13.51 -2.61 1.00
C CYS A 162 14.80 -2.26 1.76
N THR A 163 15.68 -1.54 1.11
CA THR A 163 16.91 -0.98 1.69
C THR A 163 16.84 0.54 1.79
N LYS A 164 17.85 1.18 2.37
CA LYS A 164 17.93 2.65 2.40
C LYS A 164 18.12 3.22 1.01
N GLU A 165 18.95 2.57 0.21
CA GLU A 165 19.23 2.91 -1.18
C GLU A 165 17.95 2.86 -2.03
N THR A 166 17.06 1.88 -1.77
CA THR A 166 15.75 1.80 -2.42
C THR A 166 14.87 3.01 -2.07
N ILE A 167 14.90 3.49 -0.82
CA ILE A 167 14.13 4.67 -0.41
C ILE A 167 14.71 5.94 -1.02
N GLU A 168 16.04 6.07 -1.07
CA GLU A 168 16.73 7.18 -1.75
C GLU A 168 16.40 7.21 -3.25
N ARG A 169 16.43 6.04 -3.91
CA ARG A 169 16.02 5.88 -5.30
C ARG A 169 14.56 6.30 -5.51
N PHE A 170 13.65 5.86 -4.64
CA PHE A 170 12.24 6.27 -4.67
C PHE A 170 12.10 7.79 -4.55
N ASP A 171 12.84 8.41 -3.61
CA ASP A 171 12.78 9.87 -3.38
C ASP A 171 13.24 10.67 -4.60
N ALA A 172 14.22 10.15 -5.35
CA ALA A 172 14.78 10.78 -6.54
C ALA A 172 13.88 10.70 -7.80
N ILE A 173 12.91 9.78 -7.85
CA ILE A 173 12.01 9.63 -9.00
C ILE A 173 11.15 10.88 -9.17
N ASP A 174 11.03 11.41 -10.39
CA ASP A 174 10.24 12.62 -10.68
C ASP A 174 8.73 12.30 -10.80
N ILE A 175 8.09 12.08 -9.65
CA ILE A 175 6.63 11.95 -9.50
C ILE A 175 6.20 12.90 -8.38
N PRO A 176 5.29 13.85 -8.65
CA PRO A 176 4.96 14.91 -7.69
C PRO A 176 4.22 14.39 -6.45
N ASN A 177 3.26 13.49 -6.65
CA ASN A 177 2.40 12.99 -5.57
C ASN A 177 2.89 11.62 -5.09
N LYS A 178 3.90 11.59 -4.23
CA LYS A 178 4.44 10.34 -3.68
C LYS A 178 4.85 10.45 -2.24
N LEU A 179 4.78 9.34 -1.49
CA LEU A 179 5.35 9.21 -0.16
C LEU A 179 5.81 7.78 0.11
N PHE A 180 6.76 7.62 1.02
CA PHE A 180 7.29 6.33 1.41
C PHE A 180 7.28 6.19 2.93
N PHE A 181 6.51 5.27 3.47
CA PHE A 181 6.49 4.99 4.90
C PHE A 181 7.72 4.18 5.31
N THR A 182 8.48 4.70 6.25
CA THR A 182 9.73 4.12 6.72
C THR A 182 9.83 4.09 8.24
N ASN A 183 10.56 3.09 8.76
CA ASN A 183 10.94 2.94 10.17
C ASN A 183 12.29 3.63 10.47
N TRP A 184 12.97 4.12 9.43
CA TRP A 184 14.23 4.84 9.53
C TRP A 184 14.00 6.34 9.43
N ASP A 185 14.64 7.09 10.31
CA ASP A 185 14.67 8.54 10.22
C ASP A 185 15.67 8.95 9.13
N MET A 186 15.13 9.31 7.96
CA MET A 186 15.91 9.66 6.77
C MET A 186 15.58 11.09 6.34
N PRO A 187 16.60 11.96 6.07
CA PRO A 187 16.39 13.36 5.68
C PRO A 187 15.99 13.48 4.19
N LEU A 188 14.93 12.75 3.77
CA LEU A 188 14.42 12.73 2.41
C LEU A 188 13.06 13.42 2.34
N LYS A 189 12.76 14.05 1.21
CA LYS A 189 11.56 14.87 1.02
C LYS A 189 10.27 14.05 1.13
N HIS A 190 10.27 12.85 0.59
CA HIS A 190 9.08 12.00 0.51
C HIS A 190 9.11 10.81 1.48
N ALA A 191 10.14 10.69 2.32
CA ALA A 191 10.19 9.69 3.39
C ALA A 191 9.35 10.14 4.59
N VAL A 192 8.43 9.30 5.01
CA VAL A 192 7.56 9.52 6.17
C VAL A 192 7.99 8.57 7.27
N TYR A 193 8.82 9.07 8.18
CA TYR A 193 9.27 8.31 9.33
C TYR A 193 8.15 8.04 10.33
N ILE A 194 8.00 6.79 10.76
CA ILE A 194 7.02 6.36 11.76
C ILE A 194 7.76 5.88 13.02
N PRO A 195 7.95 6.74 14.03
CA PRO A 195 8.73 6.43 15.24
C PRO A 195 8.21 5.21 16.02
N GLU A 196 6.90 4.94 15.94
CA GLU A 196 6.27 3.77 16.58
C GLU A 196 6.80 2.45 16.05
N PHE A 197 7.46 2.47 14.89
CA PHE A 197 8.00 1.28 14.23
C PHE A 197 9.53 1.23 14.21
N LYS A 198 10.22 2.16 14.87
CA LYS A 198 11.69 2.32 14.83
C LYS A 198 12.48 1.03 15.11
N ASP A 199 11.95 0.16 16.00
CA ASP A 199 12.59 -1.11 16.39
C ASP A 199 12.15 -2.30 15.52
N LYS A 200 11.39 -2.06 14.45
CA LYS A 200 10.95 -3.10 13.52
C LYS A 200 11.91 -3.20 12.34
N TYR A 201 12.24 -4.42 11.95
CA TYR A 201 13.05 -4.67 10.76
C TYR A 201 12.36 -4.20 9.47
N SER A 202 11.05 -4.30 9.42
CA SER A 202 10.21 -3.94 8.27
C SER A 202 8.96 -3.23 8.77
N SER A 203 8.42 -2.32 7.99
CA SER A 203 7.14 -1.66 8.29
C SER A 203 6.06 -2.71 8.52
N PRO A 204 5.31 -2.63 9.64
CA PRO A 204 4.26 -3.58 9.96
C PRO A 204 3.14 -3.60 8.94
N ASP A 205 2.36 -4.68 8.94
CA ASP A 205 1.19 -4.87 8.08
C ASP A 205 0.23 -3.66 8.15
N PRO A 206 0.01 -2.95 7.06
CA PRO A 206 -0.83 -1.75 7.04
C PRO A 206 -2.27 -1.98 7.47
N TYR A 207 -2.80 -3.18 7.25
CA TYR A 207 -4.15 -3.54 7.68
C TYR A 207 -4.28 -3.55 9.21
N LYS A 208 -3.26 -4.09 9.91
CA LYS A 208 -3.26 -4.16 11.39
C LYS A 208 -3.01 -2.81 12.05
N TYR A 209 -2.29 -1.93 11.38
CA TYR A 209 -1.85 -0.63 11.91
C TYR A 209 -2.42 0.56 11.12
N THR A 210 -3.59 0.38 10.50
CA THR A 210 -4.26 1.36 9.64
C THR A 210 -4.33 2.75 10.29
N ASN A 211 -4.71 2.83 11.58
CA ASN A 211 -4.84 4.12 12.27
C ASN A 211 -3.52 4.91 12.34
N ILE A 212 -2.38 4.19 12.48
CA ILE A 212 -1.07 4.83 12.50
C ILE A 212 -0.77 5.37 11.11
N TYR A 213 -0.86 4.52 10.08
CA TYR A 213 -0.58 4.93 8.70
C TYR A 213 -1.49 6.07 8.22
N TYR A 214 -2.79 6.04 8.55
CA TYR A 214 -3.73 7.11 8.19
C TYR A 214 -3.35 8.44 8.83
N ARG A 215 -2.95 8.46 10.10
CA ARG A 215 -2.49 9.67 10.78
C ARG A 215 -1.30 10.29 10.04
N TYR A 216 -0.27 9.49 9.73
CA TYR A 216 0.91 9.97 9.03
C TYR A 216 0.62 10.37 7.58
N LEU A 217 -0.26 9.65 6.88
CA LEU A 217 -0.73 10.03 5.55
C LEU A 217 -1.46 11.38 5.57
N ILE A 218 -2.35 11.58 6.54
CA ILE A 218 -3.08 12.85 6.72
C ILE A 218 -2.12 14.00 6.97
N ASP A 219 -1.17 13.82 7.88
CA ASP A 219 -0.20 14.86 8.21
C ASP A 219 0.72 15.19 7.02
N TYR A 220 1.06 14.17 6.22
CA TYR A 220 1.80 14.36 4.98
C TYR A 220 0.98 15.16 3.94
N LEU A 221 -0.27 14.77 3.69
CA LEU A 221 -1.13 15.42 2.69
C LEU A 221 -1.54 16.86 3.08
N LYS A 222 -1.56 17.19 4.37
CA LYS A 222 -1.76 18.58 4.82
C LYS A 222 -0.57 19.48 4.45
N LYS A 223 0.64 18.94 4.49
CA LYS A 223 1.88 19.66 4.16
C LYS A 223 2.18 19.65 2.67
N ASN A 224 1.76 18.62 1.97
CA ASN A 224 1.99 18.35 0.56
C ASN A 224 0.65 18.07 -0.13
N PRO A 225 -0.15 19.10 -0.46
CA PRO A 225 -1.38 18.93 -1.21
C PRO A 225 -1.12 18.26 -2.55
N LEU A 226 -2.06 17.40 -2.98
CA LEU A 226 -1.96 16.74 -4.29
C LEU A 226 -2.08 17.78 -5.42
N VAL A 227 -1.20 17.65 -6.40
CA VAL A 227 -1.13 18.51 -7.61
C VAL A 227 -1.45 17.70 -8.86
#